data_9a00731c1748dd934adf5c78239c146f
#
_entry.id   9a00731c1748dd934adf5c78239c146f
#
_cell.length_a   1.000
_cell.length_b   1.000
_cell.length_c   1.000
_cell.angle_alpha   90.00
_cell.angle_beta   90.00
_cell.angle_gamma   90.00
#
_symmetry.space_group_name_H-M   'P 1'
#
loop_
_entity.id
_entity.type
_entity.pdbx_description
1 polymer ?
#
loop_
_entity_poly.entity_id
_entity_poly.type
_entity_poly.pdbx_seq_one_letter_code
_entity_poly.pdbx_strand_id
1 'polypeptide(L)' 'MKIKDLKKGDFFTLKPTEETPRESQVFIRGDYNRSEKKYECGKFSDISESRMFKGDKEVYVEFTF' A
#
# COMPACT_ATOMS: atom_id res chain seq x y z
N MET A 1 -2.78 -10.13 4.70
CA MET A 1 -3.53 -9.73 3.49
C MET A 1 -2.56 -9.35 2.39
N LYS A 2 -2.88 -9.65 1.16
CA LYS A 2 -2.00 -9.35 0.03
C LYS A 2 -2.50 -8.14 -0.73
N ILE A 3 -1.60 -7.40 -1.39
CA ILE A 3 -1.97 -6.21 -2.15
C ILE A 3 -3.08 -6.49 -3.16
N LYS A 4 -3.04 -7.63 -3.82
CA LYS A 4 -4.06 -8.01 -4.80
C LYS A 4 -5.47 -8.13 -4.23
N ASP A 5 -5.60 -8.29 -2.91
CA ASP A 5 -6.87 -8.38 -2.23
C ASP A 5 -7.45 -7.02 -1.87
N LEU A 6 -6.68 -5.95 -2.05
CA LEU A 6 -7.12 -4.59 -1.76
C LEU A 6 -7.82 -3.98 -2.96
N LYS A 7 -8.62 -2.95 -2.69
CA LYS A 7 -9.25 -2.14 -3.72
C LYS A 7 -8.42 -0.89 -3.96
N LYS A 8 -8.54 -0.30 -5.14
CA LYS A 8 -7.88 0.96 -5.45
C LYS A 8 -8.31 2.02 -4.43
N GLY A 9 -7.32 2.68 -3.83
CA GLY A 9 -7.56 3.69 -2.81
C GLY A 9 -7.47 3.18 -1.39
N ASP A 10 -7.35 1.87 -1.18
CA ASP A 10 -7.19 1.33 0.17
C ASP A 10 -5.83 1.67 0.74
N PHE A 11 -5.81 1.96 2.03
CA PHE A 11 -4.58 2.24 2.77
C PHE A 11 -4.00 0.95 3.32
N PHE A 12 -2.68 0.88 3.34
CA PHE A 12 -2.00 -0.27 3.92
C PHE A 12 -0.60 0.13 4.42
N THR A 13 -0.02 -0.73 5.26
CA THR A 13 1.36 -0.59 5.68
C THR A 13 2.14 -1.85 5.32
N LEU A 14 3.46 -1.74 5.23
CA LEU A 14 4.32 -2.87 4.90
C LEU A 14 4.69 -3.71 6.12
N LYS A 15 4.47 -3.18 7.31
CA LYS A 15 4.75 -3.86 8.58
C LYS A 15 3.55 -3.73 9.50
N PRO A 16 3.34 -4.68 10.42
CA PRO A 16 2.28 -4.57 11.40
C PRO A 16 2.47 -3.31 12.25
N THR A 17 1.37 -2.61 12.53
CA THR A 17 1.38 -1.46 13.42
C THR A 17 0.38 -1.71 14.54
N GLU A 18 0.66 -1.21 15.75
CA GLU A 18 -0.22 -1.47 16.90
C GLU A 18 -1.45 -0.60 16.91
N GLU A 19 -1.29 0.68 16.61
CA GLU A 19 -2.39 1.65 16.66
C GLU A 19 -2.45 2.47 15.39
N THR A 20 -2.09 3.76 15.51
CA THR A 20 -2.09 4.67 14.37
C THR A 20 -0.68 4.75 13.79
N PRO A 21 -0.49 4.30 12.55
CA PRO A 21 0.82 4.42 11.93
C PRO A 21 1.15 5.86 11.60
N ARG A 22 2.42 6.13 11.40
CA ARG A 22 2.86 7.44 10.90
C ARG A 22 2.48 7.56 9.43
N GLU A 23 2.20 8.78 8.98
CA GLU A 23 1.88 9.03 7.58
C GLU A 23 2.94 8.46 6.62
N SER A 24 4.21 8.52 7.04
CA SER A 24 5.31 7.98 6.24
C SER A 24 5.31 6.47 6.10
N GLN A 25 4.51 5.76 6.91
CA GLN A 25 4.39 4.31 6.86
C GLN A 25 3.19 3.84 6.04
N VAL A 26 2.30 4.74 5.69
CA VAL A 26 1.04 4.40 5.03
C VAL A 26 1.18 4.57 3.51
N PHE A 27 0.74 3.55 2.79
CA PHE A 27 0.67 3.57 1.34
C PHE A 27 -0.77 3.47 0.88
N ILE A 28 -1.02 3.93 -0.34
CA ILE A 28 -2.34 3.86 -0.96
C ILE A 28 -2.22 2.95 -2.18
N ARG A 29 -3.06 1.92 -2.23
CA ARG A 29 -3.05 0.99 -3.34
C ARG A 29 -3.56 1.70 -4.60
N GLY A 30 -2.72 1.76 -5.62
CA GLY A 30 -3.04 2.38 -6.89
C GLY A 30 -3.34 1.37 -7.98
N ASP A 31 -3.04 1.74 -9.22
CA ASP A 31 -3.35 0.91 -10.38
C ASP A 31 -2.37 -0.24 -10.56
N TYR A 32 -2.85 -1.30 -11.21
CA TYR A 32 -2.01 -2.42 -11.58
C TYR A 32 -1.27 -2.10 -12.89
N ASN A 33 0.05 -2.26 -12.86
CA ASN A 33 0.88 -2.07 -14.05
C ASN A 33 1.11 -3.43 -14.70
N ARG A 34 0.49 -3.64 -15.86
CA ARG A 34 0.57 -4.92 -16.56
C ARG A 34 1.98 -5.23 -17.10
N SER A 35 2.70 -4.21 -17.50
CA SER A 35 4.06 -4.39 -18.04
C SER A 35 5.00 -4.93 -16.97
N GLU A 36 4.90 -4.38 -15.77
CA GLU A 36 5.75 -4.78 -14.65
C GLU A 36 5.14 -5.90 -13.83
N LYS A 37 3.85 -6.18 -14.01
CA LYS A 37 3.07 -7.13 -13.21
C LYS A 37 3.11 -6.77 -11.73
N LYS A 38 3.01 -5.49 -11.42
CA LYS A 38 3.05 -4.93 -10.08
C LYS A 38 1.98 -3.87 -9.91
N TYR A 39 1.63 -3.59 -8.66
CA TYR A 39 0.73 -2.50 -8.33
C TYR A 39 1.53 -1.25 -8.01
N GLU A 40 1.13 -0.12 -8.60
CA GLU A 40 1.68 1.18 -8.25
C GLU A 40 0.99 1.65 -6.99
N CYS A 41 1.77 1.95 -5.95
CA CYS A 41 1.25 2.41 -4.68
C CYS A 41 1.88 3.74 -4.33
N GLY A 42 1.05 4.73 -4.02
CA GLY A 42 1.52 6.04 -3.60
C GLY A 42 1.77 6.06 -2.11
N LYS A 43 2.75 6.85 -1.70
CA LYS A 43 3.02 7.08 -0.29
C LYS A 43 2.10 8.17 0.22
N PHE A 44 1.42 7.96 1.34
CA PHE A 44 0.43 8.92 1.85
C PHE A 44 1.07 10.28 2.17
N SER A 45 2.25 10.29 2.77
CA SER A 45 2.93 11.54 3.15
C SER A 45 3.52 12.29 1.95
N ASP A 46 3.73 11.61 0.83
CA ASP A 46 4.28 12.22 -0.37
C ASP A 46 3.74 11.50 -1.60
N ILE A 47 2.69 12.05 -2.16
CA ILE A 47 2.01 11.44 -3.31
C ILE A 47 2.84 11.47 -4.58
N SER A 48 3.90 12.26 -4.64
CA SER A 48 4.80 12.25 -5.77
C SER A 48 5.76 11.06 -5.71
N GLU A 49 5.91 10.45 -4.54
CA GLU A 49 6.73 9.26 -4.37
C GLU A 49 5.84 8.03 -4.47
N SER A 50 6.12 7.19 -5.44
CA SER A 50 5.38 5.94 -5.61
C SER A 50 6.34 4.77 -5.65
N ARG A 51 5.84 3.60 -5.26
CA ARG A 51 6.58 2.36 -5.32
C ARG A 51 5.71 1.29 -5.96
N MET A 52 6.35 0.30 -6.55
CA MET A 52 5.66 -0.83 -7.14
C MET A 52 5.86 -2.07 -6.29
N PHE A 53 4.78 -2.79 -6.06
CA PHE A 53 4.81 -4.04 -5.29
C PHE A 53 4.09 -5.13 -6.06
N LYS A 54 4.59 -6.35 -5.94
CA LYS A 54 3.92 -7.52 -6.52
C LYS A 54 2.60 -7.77 -5.81
N GLY A 55 1.64 -8.32 -6.53
CA GLY A 55 0.31 -8.60 -5.97
C GLY A 55 0.30 -9.55 -4.78
N ASP A 56 1.31 -10.40 -4.67
CA ASP A 56 1.44 -11.34 -3.55
C ASP A 56 2.20 -10.77 -2.35
N LYS A 57 2.56 -9.49 -2.40
CA LYS A 57 3.23 -8.83 -1.28
C LYS A 57 2.30 -8.79 -0.07
N GLU A 58 2.76 -9.29 1.06
CA GLU A 58 2.01 -9.26 2.31
C GLU A 58 1.96 -7.85 2.87
N VAL A 59 0.77 -7.38 3.18
CA VAL A 59 0.54 -6.03 3.70
C VAL A 59 -0.45 -6.08 4.86
N TYR A 60 -0.57 -4.97 5.59
CA TYR A 60 -1.38 -4.89 6.80
C TYR A 60 -2.34 -3.72 6.70
N VAL A 61 -3.60 -3.95 7.05
CA VAL A 61 -4.68 -2.97 6.96
C VAL A 61 -5.40 -2.76 8.29
N GLU A 62 -5.03 -3.49 9.33
CA GLU A 62 -5.68 -3.39 10.62
C GLU A 62 -5.07 -2.26 11.46
N PHE A 63 -5.45 -1.03 11.13
CA PHE A 63 -5.02 0.16 11.86
C PHE A 63 -6.04 1.26 11.71
N THR A 64 -5.98 2.22 12.62
CA THR A 64 -6.80 3.43 12.55
C THR A 64 -5.92 4.57 12.01
N PHE A 65 -6.42 5.24 11.01
CA PHE A 65 -5.64 6.29 10.36
C PHE A 65 -6.51 7.48 9.95
#